data_d5c71526e7e64045d0998fd9a06ddb5b
#
_entry.id   d5c71526e7e64045d0998fd9a06ddb5b
#
_cell.length_a   1.000
_cell.length_b   1.000
_cell.length_c   1.000
_cell.angle_alpha   90.00
_cell.angle_beta   90.00
_cell.angle_gamma   90.00
#
_symmetry.space_group_name_H-M   'P 1'
#
loop_
_entity.id
_entity.type
_entity.pdbx_description
1 polymer ?
#
loop_
_entity_poly.entity_id
_entity_poly.type
_entity_poly.pdbx_seq_one_letter_code
_entity_poly.pdbx_strand_id
1 'polypeptide(L)'
;MMPAWYERMNPRERLLAWIVAGAMLVLLNLVILSWLFGALGRARTDLTARKAARAEQATYVKERGLWVKRDQWIQQHQPTLKNPAEASALLDQLKQVASKYNVLIQNPAIGSGETTPNHQTVFASIETKSPWPPLVHFLYDVQQPAVFVVFESVNLAIDSSDPTMMRGKFKIARWFAPAQRAK
;
A
#
# COMPACT_ATOMS: atom_id res chain seq x y z
N MET A 1 18.77 25.92 -65.65
CA MET A 1 17.98 26.98 -66.31
C MET A 1 17.60 27.97 -65.20
N MET A 2 18.14 29.19 -65.26
CA MET A 2 17.72 30.24 -64.32
C MET A 2 16.41 30.84 -64.80
N PRO A 3 15.47 31.16 -63.90
CA PRO A 3 14.17 31.71 -64.33
C PRO A 3 14.32 33.12 -64.95
N ALA A 4 13.56 33.40 -65.97
CA ALA A 4 13.67 34.63 -66.76
C ALA A 4 13.46 35.96 -65.99
N TRP A 5 12.89 35.90 -64.78
CA TRP A 5 12.75 37.07 -63.89
C TRP A 5 14.09 37.45 -63.22
N TYR A 6 15.02 36.50 -63.04
CA TYR A 6 16.33 36.73 -62.45
C TYR A 6 17.26 37.55 -63.37
N GLU A 7 17.11 37.44 -64.70
CA GLU A 7 17.91 38.18 -65.70
C GLU A 7 17.56 39.65 -65.78
N ARG A 8 16.34 40.01 -65.39
CA ARG A 8 15.83 41.39 -65.42
C ARG A 8 16.12 42.23 -64.20
N MET A 9 16.73 41.63 -63.18
CA MET A 9 17.01 42.27 -61.86
C MET A 9 18.33 43.07 -61.90
N ASN A 10 18.30 44.28 -61.30
CA ASN A 10 19.50 45.07 -61.04
C ASN A 10 20.52 44.33 -60.17
N PRO A 11 21.81 44.55 -60.31
CA PRO A 11 22.85 43.89 -59.54
C PRO A 11 22.66 44.02 -57.99
N ARG A 12 22.06 45.15 -57.57
CA ARG A 12 21.71 45.34 -56.10
C ARG A 12 20.55 44.46 -55.62
N GLU A 13 19.59 44.27 -56.53
CA GLU A 13 18.42 43.38 -56.19
C GLU A 13 18.82 41.90 -56.13
N ARG A 14 19.74 41.49 -57.01
CA ARG A 14 20.30 40.13 -56.98
C ARG A 14 21.05 39.85 -55.66
N LEU A 15 21.84 40.82 -55.18
CA LEU A 15 22.54 40.69 -53.91
C LEU A 15 21.56 40.60 -52.73
N LEU A 16 20.50 41.42 -52.76
CA LEU A 16 19.44 41.38 -51.77
C LEU A 16 18.70 40.02 -51.78
N ALA A 17 18.37 39.53 -52.99
CA ALA A 17 17.72 38.22 -53.15
C ALA A 17 18.58 37.07 -52.58
N TRP A 18 19.90 37.08 -52.77
CA TRP A 18 20.82 36.10 -52.19
C TRP A 18 20.92 36.20 -50.67
N ILE A 19 20.91 37.40 -50.11
CA ILE A 19 20.91 37.63 -48.66
C ILE A 19 19.61 37.08 -48.04
N VAL A 20 18.45 37.37 -48.65
CA VAL A 20 17.15 36.89 -48.21
C VAL A 20 17.06 35.35 -48.29
N ALA A 21 17.51 34.77 -49.41
CA ALA A 21 17.54 33.34 -49.60
C ALA A 21 18.47 32.66 -48.56
N GLY A 22 19.65 33.24 -48.31
CA GLY A 22 20.56 32.76 -47.28
C GLY A 22 19.97 32.85 -45.87
N ALA A 23 19.34 33.97 -45.52
CA ALA A 23 18.66 34.13 -44.24
C ALA A 23 17.53 33.13 -44.05
N MET A 24 16.72 32.90 -45.10
CA MET A 24 15.62 31.92 -45.07
C MET A 24 16.14 30.49 -44.90
N LEU A 25 17.25 30.16 -45.55
CA LEU A 25 17.89 28.84 -45.40
C LEU A 25 18.44 28.61 -43.98
N VAL A 26 19.06 29.64 -43.37
CA VAL A 26 19.51 29.59 -41.99
C VAL A 26 18.32 29.41 -41.04
N LEU A 27 17.26 30.16 -41.18
CA LEU A 27 16.03 30.02 -40.39
C LEU A 27 15.43 28.61 -40.51
N LEU A 28 15.35 28.08 -41.72
CA LEU A 28 14.84 26.72 -41.97
C LEU A 28 15.71 25.68 -41.24
N ASN A 29 17.03 25.81 -41.33
CA ASN A 29 17.95 24.92 -40.59
C ASN A 29 17.77 25.01 -39.07
N LEU A 30 17.60 26.21 -38.52
CA LEU A 30 17.36 26.39 -37.09
C LEU A 30 16.04 25.72 -36.65
N VAL A 31 15.00 25.82 -37.44
CA VAL A 31 13.72 25.16 -37.19
C VAL A 31 13.87 23.63 -37.20
N ILE A 32 14.53 23.08 -38.21
CA ILE A 32 14.79 21.64 -38.32
C ILE A 32 15.62 21.14 -37.15
N LEU A 33 16.70 21.84 -36.82
CA LEU A 33 17.54 21.49 -35.65
C LEU A 33 16.77 21.53 -34.33
N SER A 34 15.99 22.58 -34.09
CA SER A 34 15.18 22.72 -32.88
C SER A 34 14.15 21.57 -32.75
N TRP A 35 13.53 21.19 -33.85
CA TRP A 35 12.59 20.06 -33.90
C TRP A 35 13.31 18.71 -33.60
N LEU A 36 14.49 18.52 -34.21
CA LEU A 36 15.29 17.30 -34.00
C LEU A 36 15.79 17.16 -32.56
N PHE A 37 16.29 18.25 -31.97
CA PHE A 37 16.71 18.25 -30.55
C PHE A 37 15.52 18.05 -29.62
N GLY A 38 14.35 18.63 -29.91
CA GLY A 38 13.14 18.39 -29.14
C GLY A 38 12.63 16.95 -29.23
N ALA A 39 12.74 16.30 -30.39
CA ALA A 39 12.39 14.89 -30.55
C ALA A 39 13.34 13.96 -29.79
N LEU A 40 14.65 14.22 -29.86
CA LEU A 40 15.67 13.48 -29.10
C LEU A 40 15.51 13.63 -27.58
N GLY A 41 15.18 14.84 -27.11
CA GLY A 41 14.90 15.09 -25.69
C GLY A 41 13.70 14.26 -25.19
N ARG A 42 12.60 14.26 -25.92
CA ARG A 42 11.39 13.47 -25.61
C ARG A 42 11.69 11.97 -25.58
N ALA A 43 12.41 11.45 -26.57
CA ALA A 43 12.78 10.04 -26.62
C ALA A 43 13.66 9.61 -25.43
N ARG A 44 14.54 10.47 -24.95
CA ARG A 44 15.37 10.21 -23.76
C ARG A 44 14.56 10.21 -22.49
N THR A 45 13.63 11.15 -22.30
CA THR A 45 12.74 11.17 -21.12
C THR A 45 11.82 9.96 -21.09
N ASP A 46 11.27 9.55 -22.23
CA ASP A 46 10.44 8.34 -22.32
C ASP A 46 11.23 7.06 -21.98
N LEU A 47 12.47 6.96 -22.44
CA LEU A 47 13.35 5.83 -22.12
C LEU A 47 13.68 5.77 -20.64
N THR A 48 13.98 6.89 -19.98
CA THR A 48 14.24 6.94 -18.55
C THR A 48 13.01 6.60 -17.73
N ALA A 49 11.83 7.11 -18.09
CA ALA A 49 10.56 6.78 -17.46
C ALA A 49 10.24 5.28 -17.58
N ARG A 50 10.40 4.70 -18.77
CA ARG A 50 10.19 3.25 -18.98
C ARG A 50 11.19 2.39 -18.22
N LYS A 51 12.45 2.81 -18.09
CA LYS A 51 13.46 2.10 -17.29
C LYS A 51 13.12 2.15 -15.81
N ALA A 52 12.68 3.30 -15.28
CA ALA A 52 12.24 3.43 -13.90
C ALA A 52 11.04 2.54 -13.59
N ALA A 53 10.01 2.55 -14.44
CA ALA A 53 8.84 1.69 -14.30
C ALA A 53 9.20 0.19 -14.35
N ARG A 54 10.12 -0.21 -15.22
CA ARG A 54 10.62 -1.60 -15.27
C ARG A 54 11.42 -1.99 -14.04
N ALA A 55 12.22 -1.08 -13.48
CA ALA A 55 12.98 -1.34 -12.26
C ALA A 55 12.05 -1.55 -11.06
N GLU A 56 10.97 -0.76 -10.97
CA GLU A 56 9.94 -0.93 -9.96
C GLU A 56 9.23 -2.28 -10.11
N GLN A 57 8.79 -2.62 -11.31
CA GLN A 57 8.16 -3.91 -11.59
C GLN A 57 9.08 -5.11 -11.31
N ALA A 58 10.39 -4.98 -11.56
CA ALA A 58 11.36 -6.04 -11.29
C ALA A 58 11.47 -6.38 -9.80
N THR A 59 11.24 -5.41 -8.92
CA THR A 59 11.20 -5.63 -7.46
C THR A 59 10.01 -6.52 -7.10
N TYR A 60 8.81 -6.22 -7.62
CA TYR A 60 7.62 -7.05 -7.39
C TYR A 60 7.80 -8.49 -7.93
N VAL A 61 8.44 -8.65 -9.08
CA VAL A 61 8.71 -9.98 -9.64
C VAL A 61 9.70 -10.78 -8.77
N LYS A 62 10.74 -10.13 -8.23
CA LYS A 62 11.68 -10.78 -7.31
C LYS A 62 11.00 -11.24 -6.02
N GLU A 63 10.09 -10.43 -5.51
CA GLU A 63 9.35 -10.74 -4.28
C GLU A 63 8.23 -11.76 -4.49
N ARG A 64 7.81 -12.01 -5.73
CA ARG A 64 6.71 -12.94 -6.05
C ARG A 64 6.88 -14.30 -5.36
N GLY A 65 8.09 -14.85 -5.34
CA GLY A 65 8.37 -16.12 -4.69
C GLY A 65 8.10 -16.11 -3.18
N LEU A 66 8.37 -15.00 -2.51
CA LEU A 66 8.07 -14.81 -1.08
C LEU A 66 6.57 -14.69 -0.85
N TRP A 67 5.87 -13.94 -1.70
CA TRP A 67 4.42 -13.77 -1.59
C TRP A 67 3.67 -15.07 -1.83
N VAL A 68 4.07 -15.87 -2.82
CA VAL A 68 3.49 -17.20 -3.07
C VAL A 68 3.68 -18.12 -1.87
N LYS A 69 4.88 -18.16 -1.27
CA LYS A 69 5.14 -18.96 -0.07
C LYS A 69 4.30 -18.51 1.13
N ARG A 70 4.15 -17.18 1.32
CA ARG A 70 3.30 -16.62 2.38
C ARG A 70 1.83 -16.98 2.17
N ASP A 71 1.34 -16.86 0.94
CA ASP A 71 -0.05 -17.24 0.62
C ASP A 71 -0.29 -18.74 0.85
N GLN A 72 0.61 -19.60 0.42
CA GLN A 72 0.55 -21.04 0.70
C GLN A 72 0.55 -21.34 2.20
N TRP A 73 1.39 -20.64 2.98
CA TRP A 73 1.42 -20.81 4.42
C TRP A 73 0.10 -20.38 5.06
N ILE A 74 -0.46 -19.23 4.66
CA ILE A 74 -1.77 -18.77 5.14
C ILE A 74 -2.85 -19.81 4.82
N GLN A 75 -2.89 -20.31 3.58
CA GLN A 75 -3.88 -21.30 3.17
C GLN A 75 -3.82 -22.60 3.96
N GLN A 76 -2.63 -23.01 4.42
CA GLN A 76 -2.43 -24.23 5.20
C GLN A 76 -2.71 -24.06 6.70
N HIS A 77 -2.49 -22.85 7.24
CA HIS A 77 -2.54 -22.61 8.68
C HIS A 77 -3.74 -21.79 9.14
N GLN A 78 -4.44 -21.13 8.21
CA GLN A 78 -5.60 -20.31 8.55
C GLN A 78 -6.74 -21.20 9.05
N PRO A 79 -7.26 -20.96 10.27
CA PRO A 79 -8.35 -21.75 10.83
C PRO A 79 -9.65 -21.55 10.02
N THR A 80 -10.47 -22.60 9.94
CA THR A 80 -11.79 -22.52 9.32
C THR A 80 -12.85 -22.32 10.39
N LEU A 81 -13.76 -21.38 10.19
CA LEU A 81 -14.90 -21.17 11.11
C LEU A 81 -15.96 -22.25 10.84
N LYS A 82 -15.93 -23.32 11.61
CA LYS A 82 -16.89 -24.44 11.47
C LYS A 82 -18.14 -24.26 12.32
N ASN A 83 -18.03 -23.55 13.44
CA ASN A 83 -19.11 -23.44 14.41
C ASN A 83 -19.14 -22.03 15.04
N PRO A 84 -20.31 -21.43 15.29
CA PRO A 84 -20.46 -20.20 16.08
C PRO A 84 -19.80 -20.28 17.49
N ALA A 85 -19.69 -21.49 18.07
CA ALA A 85 -18.97 -21.68 19.34
C ALA A 85 -17.48 -21.33 19.27
N GLU A 86 -16.87 -21.34 18.12
CA GLU A 86 -15.45 -20.89 17.95
C GLU A 86 -15.29 -19.38 18.16
N ALA A 87 -16.37 -18.63 18.00
CA ALA A 87 -16.40 -17.21 18.32
C ALA A 87 -16.25 -16.97 19.84
N SER A 88 -16.93 -17.80 20.65
CA SER A 88 -16.82 -17.71 22.12
C SER A 88 -15.46 -18.16 22.62
N ALA A 89 -14.79 -19.09 21.95
CA ALA A 89 -13.45 -19.55 22.31
C ALA A 89 -12.41 -18.40 22.31
N LEU A 90 -12.56 -17.40 21.44
CA LEU A 90 -11.71 -16.20 21.47
C LEU A 90 -11.86 -15.45 22.78
N LEU A 91 -13.09 -15.24 23.25
CA LEU A 91 -13.33 -14.55 24.52
C LEU A 91 -12.83 -15.34 25.72
N ASP A 92 -13.00 -16.67 25.71
CA ASP A 92 -12.52 -17.54 26.78
C ASP A 92 -10.97 -17.52 26.84
N GLN A 93 -10.30 -17.53 25.71
CA GLN A 93 -8.85 -17.35 25.63
C GLN A 93 -8.42 -16.00 26.22
N LEU A 94 -9.11 -14.90 25.87
CA LEU A 94 -8.82 -13.57 26.42
C LEU A 94 -9.00 -13.53 27.93
N LYS A 95 -10.06 -14.13 28.48
CA LYS A 95 -10.30 -14.22 29.91
C LYS A 95 -9.22 -15.03 30.62
N GLN A 96 -8.77 -16.14 30.03
CA GLN A 96 -7.71 -16.97 30.57
C GLN A 96 -6.39 -16.20 30.66
N VAL A 97 -6.00 -15.49 29.58
CA VAL A 97 -4.77 -14.68 29.59
C VAL A 97 -4.90 -13.50 30.56
N ALA A 98 -6.06 -12.87 30.65
CA ALA A 98 -6.31 -11.76 31.59
C ALA A 98 -6.21 -12.22 33.05
N SER A 99 -6.75 -13.39 33.35
CA SER A 99 -6.64 -14.00 34.68
C SER A 99 -5.19 -14.30 35.10
N LYS A 100 -4.37 -14.76 34.14
CA LYS A 100 -2.93 -15.02 34.35
C LYS A 100 -2.16 -13.79 34.85
N TYR A 101 -2.55 -12.60 34.34
CA TYR A 101 -1.89 -11.34 34.68
C TYR A 101 -2.69 -10.44 35.64
N ASN A 102 -3.78 -10.93 36.21
CA ASN A 102 -4.69 -10.16 37.06
C ASN A 102 -5.23 -8.88 36.35
N VAL A 103 -5.49 -8.95 35.04
CA VAL A 103 -6.13 -7.89 34.29
C VAL A 103 -7.63 -8.05 34.39
N LEU A 104 -8.31 -7.03 34.92
CA LEU A 104 -9.76 -7.03 34.99
C LEU A 104 -10.38 -6.74 33.64
N ILE A 105 -11.16 -7.68 33.10
CA ILE A 105 -11.96 -7.50 31.89
C ILE A 105 -13.36 -7.01 32.28
N GLN A 106 -13.80 -5.95 31.65
CA GLN A 106 -15.14 -5.36 31.77
C GLN A 106 -15.83 -5.34 30.41
N ASN A 107 -17.16 -5.39 30.42
CA ASN A 107 -18.01 -5.25 29.22
C ASN A 107 -17.59 -6.12 28.03
N PRO A 108 -17.37 -7.44 28.23
CA PRO A 108 -16.98 -8.29 27.12
C PRO A 108 -18.14 -8.46 26.16
N ALA A 109 -17.90 -8.20 24.86
CA ALA A 109 -18.86 -8.41 23.80
C ALA A 109 -18.20 -9.15 22.63
N ILE A 110 -18.95 -10.04 21.98
CA ILE A 110 -18.52 -10.78 20.78
C ILE A 110 -19.37 -10.32 19.62
N GLY A 111 -18.74 -10.19 18.44
CA GLY A 111 -19.44 -9.89 17.21
C GLY A 111 -18.75 -10.53 16.02
N SER A 112 -19.50 -10.68 14.94
CA SER A 112 -18.96 -11.02 13.63
C SER A 112 -18.55 -9.73 12.92
N GLY A 113 -17.35 -9.73 12.37
CA GLY A 113 -16.82 -8.63 11.59
C GLY A 113 -17.18 -8.77 10.11
N GLU A 114 -16.48 -8.02 9.28
CA GLU A 114 -16.67 -8.04 7.84
C GLU A 114 -16.22 -9.38 7.25
N THR A 115 -17.04 -9.91 6.34
CA THR A 115 -16.68 -11.07 5.52
C THR A 115 -16.13 -10.58 4.20
N THR A 116 -14.85 -10.83 3.96
CA THR A 116 -14.17 -10.51 2.71
C THR A 116 -13.95 -11.78 1.87
N PRO A 117 -13.60 -11.65 0.58
CA PRO A 117 -13.25 -12.82 -0.23
C PRO A 117 -12.06 -13.63 0.31
N ASN A 118 -11.22 -13.02 1.15
CA ASN A 118 -9.97 -13.60 1.64
C ASN A 118 -10.07 -14.13 3.07
N HIS A 119 -10.98 -13.61 3.90
CA HIS A 119 -11.14 -14.03 5.29
C HIS A 119 -12.50 -13.65 5.86
N GLN A 120 -12.92 -14.37 6.90
CA GLN A 120 -14.00 -14.02 7.80
C GLN A 120 -13.40 -13.55 9.12
N THR A 121 -14.02 -12.55 9.73
CA THR A 121 -13.52 -11.99 10.99
C THR A 121 -14.55 -12.20 12.10
N VAL A 122 -14.08 -12.69 13.23
CA VAL A 122 -14.81 -12.66 14.49
C VAL A 122 -14.06 -11.76 15.44
N PHE A 123 -14.73 -10.86 16.12
CA PHE A 123 -14.07 -9.97 17.06
C PHE A 123 -14.67 -10.06 18.47
N ALA A 124 -13.81 -9.83 19.44
CA ALA A 124 -14.18 -9.58 20.84
C ALA A 124 -13.83 -8.13 21.18
N SER A 125 -14.81 -7.40 21.72
CA SER A 125 -14.60 -6.09 22.31
C SER A 125 -14.52 -6.26 23.83
N ILE A 126 -13.47 -5.72 24.44
CA ILE A 126 -13.27 -5.75 25.88
C ILE A 126 -12.81 -4.39 26.39
N GLU A 127 -13.21 -4.07 27.60
CA GLU A 127 -12.61 -2.98 28.37
C GLU A 127 -11.77 -3.59 29.48
N THR A 128 -10.61 -2.99 29.77
CA THR A 128 -9.71 -3.49 30.83
C THR A 128 -9.37 -2.38 31.81
N LYS A 129 -9.15 -2.75 33.06
CA LYS A 129 -8.59 -1.88 34.09
C LYS A 129 -7.46 -2.64 34.79
N SER A 130 -6.23 -2.13 34.69
CA SER A 130 -5.04 -2.79 35.24
C SER A 130 -3.86 -1.81 35.34
N PRO A 131 -2.88 -2.04 36.22
CA PRO A 131 -1.59 -1.38 36.18
C PRO A 131 -0.90 -1.63 34.82
N TRP A 132 0.02 -0.73 34.44
CA TRP A 132 0.68 -0.77 33.14
C TRP A 132 1.46 -2.10 32.88
N PRO A 133 2.35 -2.59 33.79
CA PRO A 133 3.14 -3.80 33.49
C PRO A 133 2.30 -5.05 33.23
N PRO A 134 1.29 -5.39 34.04
CA PRO A 134 0.39 -6.52 33.77
C PRO A 134 -0.36 -6.38 32.45
N LEU A 135 -0.80 -5.15 32.12
CA LEU A 135 -1.50 -4.88 30.86
C LEU A 135 -0.62 -5.16 29.64
N VAL A 136 0.66 -4.76 29.68
CA VAL A 136 1.60 -5.03 28.58
C VAL A 136 1.82 -6.53 28.38
N HIS A 137 2.00 -7.29 29.47
CA HIS A 137 2.14 -8.74 29.38
C HIS A 137 0.89 -9.42 28.81
N PHE A 138 -0.29 -8.94 29.23
CA PHE A 138 -1.56 -9.39 28.68
C PHE A 138 -1.63 -9.13 27.15
N LEU A 139 -1.33 -7.90 26.70
CA LEU A 139 -1.36 -7.55 25.28
C LEU A 139 -0.36 -8.39 24.47
N TYR A 140 0.82 -8.63 25.00
CA TYR A 140 1.84 -9.44 24.34
C TYR A 140 1.40 -10.90 24.17
N ASP A 141 0.84 -11.52 25.22
CA ASP A 141 0.39 -12.91 25.18
C ASP A 141 -0.88 -13.09 24.32
N VAL A 142 -1.72 -12.06 24.21
CA VAL A 142 -2.92 -12.08 23.35
C VAL A 142 -2.54 -11.96 21.87
N GLN A 143 -1.54 -11.15 21.55
CA GLN A 143 -1.11 -10.97 20.18
C GLN A 143 -0.26 -12.16 19.71
N GLN A 144 -0.93 -13.16 19.16
CA GLN A 144 -0.28 -14.34 18.60
C GLN A 144 -0.54 -14.42 17.09
N PRO A 145 0.38 -13.92 16.26
CA PRO A 145 0.22 -13.97 14.81
C PRO A 145 0.02 -15.38 14.25
N ALA A 146 0.62 -16.38 14.90
CA ALA A 146 0.51 -17.78 14.51
C ALA A 146 -0.93 -18.35 14.60
N VAL A 147 -1.78 -17.77 15.45
CA VAL A 147 -3.19 -18.17 15.62
C VAL A 147 -4.16 -17.16 14.99
N PHE A 148 -3.65 -16.24 14.17
CA PHE A 148 -4.41 -15.23 13.44
C PHE A 148 -5.24 -14.28 14.32
N VAL A 149 -4.76 -14.01 15.54
CA VAL A 149 -5.34 -13.02 16.45
C VAL A 149 -4.64 -11.68 16.28
N VAL A 150 -5.39 -10.63 16.01
CA VAL A 150 -4.90 -9.27 15.76
C VAL A 150 -5.72 -8.23 16.52
N PHE A 151 -5.10 -7.11 16.86
CA PHE A 151 -5.81 -5.95 17.40
C PHE A 151 -6.32 -5.07 16.23
N GLU A 152 -7.64 -4.92 16.11
CA GLU A 152 -8.25 -3.99 15.15
C GLU A 152 -8.29 -2.56 15.71
N SER A 153 -8.51 -2.43 17.02
CA SER A 153 -8.55 -1.13 17.69
C SER A 153 -7.98 -1.24 19.09
N VAL A 154 -7.16 -0.27 19.44
CA VAL A 154 -6.56 -0.12 20.78
C VAL A 154 -6.72 1.31 21.21
N ASN A 155 -7.42 1.53 22.32
CA ASN A 155 -7.53 2.84 22.98
C ASN A 155 -7.10 2.69 24.44
N LEU A 156 -6.07 3.43 24.83
CA LEU A 156 -5.48 3.40 26.16
C LEU A 156 -5.53 4.79 26.78
N ALA A 157 -5.96 4.85 28.02
CA ALA A 157 -5.99 6.08 28.81
C ALA A 157 -5.64 5.77 30.26
N ILE A 158 -5.10 6.75 30.98
CA ILE A 158 -4.95 6.69 32.42
C ILE A 158 -6.36 6.75 33.05
N ASP A 159 -6.62 5.91 34.04
CA ASP A 159 -7.89 5.97 34.75
C ASP A 159 -8.03 7.28 35.50
N SER A 160 -9.13 7.98 35.28
CA SER A 160 -9.39 9.27 35.91
C SER A 160 -9.57 9.18 37.44
N SER A 161 -9.95 8.02 37.96
CA SER A 161 -10.15 7.77 39.39
C SER A 161 -8.90 7.28 40.11
N ASP A 162 -7.95 6.64 39.39
CA ASP A 162 -6.71 6.10 39.93
C ASP A 162 -5.58 6.22 38.90
N PRO A 163 -4.67 7.18 39.03
CA PRO A 163 -3.56 7.40 38.09
C PRO A 163 -2.57 6.23 37.97
N THR A 164 -2.59 5.28 38.91
CA THR A 164 -1.75 4.07 38.85
C THR A 164 -2.31 3.00 37.92
N MET A 165 -3.57 3.16 37.52
CA MET A 165 -4.30 2.24 36.66
C MET A 165 -4.44 2.76 35.24
N MET A 166 -4.35 1.86 34.30
CA MET A 166 -4.68 2.11 32.89
C MET A 166 -6.06 1.55 32.59
N ARG A 167 -6.84 2.32 31.83
CA ARG A 167 -8.07 1.86 31.21
C ARG A 167 -7.82 1.61 29.72
N GLY A 168 -8.09 0.40 29.28
CA GLY A 168 -7.96 0.01 27.87
C GLY A 168 -9.30 -0.36 27.27
N LYS A 169 -9.56 0.07 26.03
CA LYS A 169 -10.64 -0.46 25.18
C LYS A 169 -10.01 -1.12 23.98
N PHE A 170 -10.29 -2.41 23.81
CA PHE A 170 -9.69 -3.23 22.78
C PHE A 170 -10.76 -3.88 21.92
N LYS A 171 -10.55 -3.85 20.60
CA LYS A 171 -11.25 -4.69 19.66
C LYS A 171 -10.24 -5.67 19.09
N ILE A 172 -10.38 -6.94 19.45
CA ILE A 172 -9.45 -8.03 19.13
C ILE A 172 -10.18 -8.95 18.18
N ALA A 173 -9.60 -9.16 17.00
CA ALA A 173 -10.17 -9.98 15.97
C ALA A 173 -9.38 -11.26 15.75
N ARG A 174 -10.07 -12.32 15.39
CA ARG A 174 -9.49 -13.55 14.85
C ARG A 174 -9.95 -13.76 13.42
N TRP A 175 -8.99 -13.99 12.55
CA TRP A 175 -9.23 -14.18 11.13
C TRP A 175 -9.34 -15.66 10.79
N PHE A 176 -10.43 -16.01 10.11
CA PHE A 176 -10.73 -17.35 9.65
C PHE A 176 -10.70 -17.43 8.13
N ALA A 177 -10.51 -18.62 7.59
CA ALA A 177 -10.61 -18.85 6.16
C ALA A 177 -12.00 -18.46 5.63
N PRO A 178 -12.12 -18.00 4.38
CA PRO A 178 -13.40 -17.64 3.81
C PRO A 178 -14.33 -18.86 3.71
N ALA A 179 -15.65 -18.64 3.83
CA ALA A 179 -16.66 -19.70 3.83
C ALA A 179 -16.61 -20.64 2.61
N GLN A 180 -16.16 -20.13 1.46
CA GLN A 180 -16.04 -20.92 0.23
C GLN A 180 -14.87 -21.94 0.26
N ARG A 181 -13.91 -21.81 1.18
CA ARG A 181 -12.80 -22.76 1.35
C ARG A 181 -13.08 -23.86 2.40
N ALA A 182 -14.21 -23.76 3.09
CA ALA A 182 -14.61 -24.70 4.14
C ALA A 182 -15.27 -25.99 3.61
N LYS A 183 -15.12 -26.31 2.30
CA LYS A 183 -15.60 -27.58 1.69
C LYS A 183 -14.49 -28.61 1.64
#